data_ebcf3c4291d8dea49d18decd23f78346
#
_entry.id   ebcf3c4291d8dea49d18decd23f78346
#
_cell.length_a   1.000
_cell.length_b   1.000
_cell.length_c   1.000
_cell.angle_alpha   90.00
_cell.angle_beta   90.00
_cell.angle_gamma   90.00
#
_symmetry.space_group_name_H-M   'P 1'
#
loop_
_entity.id
_entity.type
_entity.pdbx_description
1 polymer ?
#
loop_
_entity_poly.entity_id
_entity_poly.type
_entity_poly.pdbx_seq_one_letter_code
_entity_poly.pdbx_strand_id
1 'polypeptide(L)'
;EAAGIGRATLFRCYSSKLELVIAVCAAKWKAYLDELDAKRPISSIGDIPAIDRFVFTLDSYIDMYQRHKDLLQYNDNFNHYVTHEGAAQEQLVDFNRSLYSANTRFHLMYEKAKEDGTFRTDIPEDIFFRVTLHSMMAACAHYAGDFIWGAKDNKDYTAELILLKEMIVNFAKG
;
A
#
# COMPACT_ATOMS: atom_id res chain seq x y z
N GLU A 1 28.95 1.62 0.93
CA GLU A 1 29.88 2.78 1.02
C GLU A 1 29.08 4.10 1.00
N ALA A 2 28.01 4.24 0.22
CA ALA A 2 27.21 5.47 0.15
C ALA A 2 26.55 5.86 1.50
N ALA A 3 26.26 4.87 2.37
CA ALA A 3 25.63 5.10 3.68
C ALA A 3 26.66 5.32 4.81
N GLY A 4 27.96 5.32 4.54
CA GLY A 4 29.03 5.42 5.55
C GLY A 4 29.08 4.23 6.54
N ILE A 5 28.35 3.15 6.27
CA ILE A 5 28.25 1.98 7.14
C ILE A 5 29.06 0.83 6.53
N GLY A 6 30.00 0.26 7.29
CA GLY A 6 30.79 -0.88 6.86
C GLY A 6 29.97 -2.17 6.81
N ARG A 7 30.33 -3.08 5.89
CA ARG A 7 29.67 -4.39 5.71
C ARG A 7 29.61 -5.19 7.02
N ALA A 8 30.67 -5.17 7.83
CA ALA A 8 30.71 -5.82 9.13
C ALA A 8 29.68 -5.28 10.13
N THR A 9 29.36 -3.99 10.06
CA THR A 9 28.33 -3.37 10.91
C THR A 9 26.94 -3.87 10.53
N LEU A 10 26.64 -4.00 9.24
CA LEU A 10 25.36 -4.55 8.76
C LEU A 10 25.18 -6.00 9.23
N PHE A 11 26.19 -6.86 9.07
CA PHE A 11 26.12 -8.25 9.52
C PHE A 11 26.07 -8.43 11.04
N ARG A 12 26.46 -7.42 11.81
CA ARG A 12 26.28 -7.42 13.26
C ARG A 12 24.84 -7.08 13.68
N CYS A 13 24.14 -6.28 12.88
CA CYS A 13 22.76 -5.85 13.15
C CYS A 13 21.71 -6.80 12.56
N TYR A 14 22.04 -7.46 11.45
CA TYR A 14 21.12 -8.36 10.72
C TYR A 14 21.78 -9.70 10.47
N SER A 15 21.14 -10.79 10.89
CA SER A 15 21.68 -12.15 10.76
C SER A 15 21.72 -12.63 9.29
N SER A 16 20.89 -12.03 8.42
CA SER A 16 20.80 -12.39 7.01
C SER A 16 20.43 -11.20 6.13
N LYS A 17 20.64 -11.35 4.81
CA LYS A 17 20.15 -10.38 3.82
C LYS A 17 18.62 -10.29 3.83
N LEU A 18 17.94 -11.43 4.04
CA LEU A 18 16.49 -11.48 4.12
C LEU A 18 15.97 -10.60 5.28
N GLU A 19 16.54 -10.74 6.47
CA GLU A 19 16.19 -9.92 7.62
C GLU A 19 16.39 -8.42 7.36
N LEU A 20 17.52 -8.03 6.76
CA LEU A 20 17.76 -6.65 6.35
C LEU A 20 16.71 -6.14 5.36
N VAL A 21 16.37 -6.92 4.35
CA VAL A 21 15.39 -6.54 3.32
C VAL A 21 13.99 -6.37 3.94
N ILE A 22 13.59 -7.26 4.85
CA ILE A 22 12.33 -7.15 5.60
C ILE A 22 12.31 -5.88 6.45
N ALA A 23 13.37 -5.60 7.21
CA ALA A 23 13.46 -4.42 8.06
C ALA A 23 13.40 -3.11 7.25
N VAL A 24 14.07 -3.05 6.10
CA VAL A 24 14.02 -1.89 5.20
C VAL A 24 12.60 -1.69 4.65
N CYS A 25 11.92 -2.76 4.25
CA CYS A 25 10.54 -2.69 3.76
C CYS A 25 9.60 -2.18 4.84
N ALA A 26 9.68 -2.72 6.05
CA ALA A 26 8.88 -2.28 7.20
C ALA A 26 9.10 -0.79 7.50
N ALA A 27 10.35 -0.33 7.49
CA ALA A 27 10.68 1.08 7.75
C ALA A 27 10.12 2.02 6.66
N LYS A 28 10.22 1.63 5.37
CA LYS A 28 9.66 2.43 4.26
C LYS A 28 8.13 2.53 4.35
N TRP A 29 7.45 1.42 4.59
CA TRP A 29 6.00 1.42 4.78
C TRP A 29 5.56 2.21 6.00
N LYS A 30 6.26 2.06 7.12
CA LYS A 30 5.97 2.83 8.32
C LYS A 30 6.07 4.33 8.05
N ALA A 31 7.14 4.80 7.41
CA ALA A 31 7.32 6.22 7.10
C ALA A 31 6.18 6.76 6.22
N TYR A 32 5.75 6.00 5.21
CA TYR A 32 4.63 6.38 4.34
C TYR A 32 3.29 6.40 5.09
N LEU A 33 3.03 5.39 5.92
CA LEU A 33 1.79 5.33 6.71
C LEU A 33 1.74 6.43 7.79
N ASP A 34 2.87 6.79 8.40
CA ASP A 34 2.97 7.92 9.31
C ASP A 34 2.64 9.25 8.60
N GLU A 35 3.08 9.42 7.35
CA GLU A 35 2.71 10.59 6.52
C GLU A 35 1.21 10.63 6.22
N LEU A 36 0.61 9.49 5.85
CA LEU A 36 -0.84 9.38 5.64
C LEU A 36 -1.63 9.68 6.91
N ASP A 37 -1.15 9.16 8.05
CA ASP A 37 -1.80 9.39 9.34
C ASP A 37 -1.77 10.87 9.76
N ALA A 38 -0.67 11.54 9.48
CA ALA A 38 -0.57 12.98 9.70
C ALA A 38 -1.56 13.79 8.85
N LYS A 39 -1.82 13.36 7.60
CA LYS A 39 -2.80 13.99 6.71
C LYS A 39 -4.25 13.71 7.13
N ARG A 40 -4.53 12.50 7.60
CA ARG A 40 -5.87 12.07 8.01
C ARG A 40 -5.81 11.01 9.12
N PRO A 41 -5.81 11.44 10.39
CA PRO A 41 -5.69 10.56 11.54
C PRO A 41 -6.80 9.50 11.59
N ILE A 42 -6.47 8.31 12.09
CA ILE A 42 -7.42 7.21 12.28
C ILE A 42 -8.56 7.61 13.23
N SER A 43 -8.27 8.48 14.22
CA SER A 43 -9.26 9.00 15.17
C SER A 43 -10.37 9.81 14.52
N SER A 44 -10.14 10.38 13.33
CA SER A 44 -11.14 11.15 12.56
C SER A 44 -12.08 10.28 11.72
N ILE A 45 -12.03 8.95 11.83
CA ILE A 45 -12.80 8.04 10.98
C ILE A 45 -14.33 8.19 11.22
N GLY A 46 -14.74 8.53 12.43
CA GLY A 46 -16.14 8.77 12.77
C GLY A 46 -16.72 10.09 12.27
N ASP A 47 -15.85 11.04 11.91
CA ASP A 47 -16.25 12.42 11.60
C ASP A 47 -16.64 12.64 10.14
N ILE A 48 -16.30 11.68 9.27
CA ILE A 48 -16.55 11.76 7.83
C ILE A 48 -17.17 10.48 7.30
N PRO A 49 -18.00 10.55 6.21
CA PRO A 49 -18.59 9.39 5.58
C PRO A 49 -17.56 8.35 5.16
N ALA A 50 -17.94 7.06 5.23
CA ALA A 50 -17.05 5.96 4.87
C ALA A 50 -16.57 6.06 3.41
N ILE A 51 -17.44 6.49 2.49
CA ILE A 51 -17.07 6.69 1.07
C ILE A 51 -15.97 7.75 0.90
N ASP A 52 -15.96 8.81 1.70
CA ASP A 52 -14.94 9.86 1.59
C ASP A 52 -13.58 9.34 2.09
N ARG A 53 -13.57 8.47 3.10
CA ARG A 53 -12.38 7.74 3.52
C ARG A 53 -11.88 6.80 2.44
N PHE A 54 -12.79 6.09 1.79
CA PHE A 54 -12.48 5.17 0.70
C PHE A 54 -11.84 5.90 -0.49
N VAL A 55 -12.45 7.01 -0.91
CA VAL A 55 -11.90 7.89 -1.96
C VAL A 55 -10.53 8.41 -1.58
N PHE A 56 -10.35 8.89 -0.33
CA PHE A 56 -9.04 9.35 0.15
C PHE A 56 -7.98 8.25 0.07
N THR A 57 -8.33 7.00 0.40
CA THR A 57 -7.39 5.87 0.31
C THR A 57 -6.97 5.61 -1.13
N LEU A 58 -7.92 5.64 -2.08
CA LEU A 58 -7.62 5.49 -3.50
C LEU A 58 -6.75 6.65 -4.02
N ASP A 59 -7.05 7.88 -3.59
CA ASP A 59 -6.22 9.06 -3.93
C ASP A 59 -4.80 8.94 -3.37
N SER A 60 -4.65 8.36 -2.17
CA SER A 60 -3.31 8.14 -1.60
C SER A 60 -2.47 7.16 -2.41
N TYR A 61 -3.08 6.20 -3.10
CA TYR A 61 -2.35 5.30 -4.01
C TYR A 61 -1.92 6.00 -5.30
N ILE A 62 -2.74 6.90 -5.84
CA ILE A 62 -2.36 7.75 -6.97
C ILE A 62 -1.21 8.69 -6.55
N ASP A 63 -1.30 9.30 -5.38
CA ASP A 63 -0.24 10.13 -4.81
C ASP A 63 1.07 9.34 -4.61
N MET A 64 0.97 8.08 -4.14
CA MET A 64 2.12 7.17 -4.06
C MET A 64 2.72 6.89 -5.44
N TYR A 65 1.90 6.66 -6.46
CA TYR A 65 2.36 6.49 -7.83
C TYR A 65 3.09 7.75 -8.35
N GLN A 66 2.59 8.93 -8.05
CA GLN A 66 3.17 10.18 -8.52
C GLN A 66 4.47 10.55 -7.80
N ARG A 67 4.57 10.32 -6.50
CA ARG A 67 5.65 10.84 -5.64
C ARG A 67 6.55 9.78 -5.02
N HIS A 68 6.10 8.53 -4.97
CA HIS A 68 6.79 7.42 -4.29
C HIS A 68 6.88 6.18 -5.19
N LYS A 69 7.16 6.36 -6.49
CA LYS A 69 7.32 5.23 -7.44
C LYS A 69 8.37 4.23 -6.95
N ASP A 70 9.42 4.71 -6.29
CA ASP A 70 10.47 3.88 -5.69
C ASP A 70 9.95 2.94 -4.61
N LEU A 71 8.95 3.38 -3.81
CA LEU A 71 8.30 2.53 -2.80
C LEU A 71 7.48 1.42 -3.47
N LEU A 72 6.73 1.73 -4.53
CA LEU A 72 5.95 0.76 -5.29
C LEU A 72 6.85 -0.29 -5.94
N GLN A 73 7.91 0.14 -6.63
CA GLN A 73 8.90 -0.75 -7.26
C GLN A 73 9.63 -1.60 -6.20
N TYR A 74 9.99 -0.98 -5.06
CA TYR A 74 10.63 -1.71 -3.98
C TYR A 74 9.72 -2.78 -3.40
N ASN A 75 8.43 -2.46 -3.20
CA ASN A 75 7.44 -3.41 -2.67
C ASN A 75 7.23 -4.62 -3.60
N ASP A 76 7.18 -4.39 -4.90
CA ASP A 76 7.06 -5.48 -5.89
C ASP A 76 8.28 -6.40 -5.86
N ASN A 77 9.48 -5.82 -5.90
CA ASN A 77 10.74 -6.57 -5.76
C ASN A 77 10.84 -7.30 -4.40
N PHE A 78 10.36 -6.68 -3.32
CA PHE A 78 10.30 -7.28 -2.00
C PHE A 78 9.42 -8.52 -1.99
N ASN A 79 8.21 -8.45 -2.53
CA ASN A 79 7.29 -9.58 -2.60
C ASN A 79 7.91 -10.76 -3.36
N HIS A 80 8.51 -10.51 -4.51
CA HIS A 80 9.23 -11.54 -5.28
C HIS A 80 10.40 -12.14 -4.49
N TYR A 81 11.19 -11.29 -3.84
CA TYR A 81 12.36 -11.74 -3.10
C TYR A 81 11.99 -12.60 -1.90
N VAL A 82 11.06 -12.16 -1.03
CA VAL A 82 10.68 -12.92 0.17
C VAL A 82 9.99 -14.25 -0.18
N THR A 83 9.23 -14.28 -1.28
CA THR A 83 8.62 -15.51 -1.79
C THR A 83 9.68 -16.49 -2.29
N HIS A 84 10.67 -16.00 -3.05
CA HIS A 84 11.77 -16.81 -3.58
C HIS A 84 12.66 -17.37 -2.47
N GLU A 85 12.96 -16.57 -1.44
CA GLU A 85 13.76 -16.99 -0.29
C GLU A 85 12.99 -17.89 0.69
N GLY A 86 11.69 -18.09 0.48
CA GLY A 86 10.85 -18.92 1.34
C GLY A 86 10.74 -18.35 2.76
N ALA A 87 10.59 -17.02 2.90
CA ALA A 87 10.48 -16.36 4.20
C ALA A 87 9.37 -16.97 5.05
N ALA A 88 9.71 -17.39 6.27
CA ALA A 88 8.72 -17.91 7.22
C ALA A 88 7.83 -16.77 7.77
N GLN A 89 6.62 -17.09 8.19
CA GLN A 89 5.67 -16.10 8.74
C GLN A 89 6.24 -15.36 9.95
N GLU A 90 7.03 -16.04 10.78
CA GLU A 90 7.68 -15.47 11.94
C GLU A 90 8.66 -14.34 11.59
N GLN A 91 9.30 -14.43 10.43
CA GLN A 91 10.23 -13.41 9.91
C GLN A 91 9.49 -12.16 9.40
N LEU A 92 8.21 -12.29 9.06
CA LEU A 92 7.37 -11.21 8.55
C LEU A 92 6.55 -10.49 9.64
N VAL A 93 6.68 -10.89 10.93
CA VAL A 93 5.88 -10.33 12.04
C VAL A 93 6.02 -8.82 12.12
N ASP A 94 7.23 -8.27 12.08
CA ASP A 94 7.44 -6.82 12.21
C ASP A 94 6.99 -6.08 10.94
N PHE A 95 7.15 -6.66 9.78
CA PHE A 95 6.57 -6.14 8.53
C PHE A 95 5.04 -6.10 8.60
N ASN A 96 4.40 -7.21 8.98
CA ASN A 96 2.94 -7.27 9.14
C ASN A 96 2.44 -6.28 10.19
N ARG A 97 3.19 -6.11 11.29
CA ARG A 97 2.88 -5.11 12.31
C ARG A 97 2.95 -3.69 11.77
N SER A 98 3.90 -3.39 10.89
CA SER A 98 4.00 -2.06 10.25
C SER A 98 2.79 -1.72 9.38
N LEU A 99 2.07 -2.73 8.86
CA LEU A 99 0.83 -2.57 8.08
C LEU A 99 -0.45 -2.62 8.93
N TYR A 100 -0.34 -2.89 10.23
CA TYR A 100 -1.50 -3.07 11.11
C TYR A 100 -2.45 -1.86 11.10
N SER A 101 -1.91 -0.64 11.09
CA SER A 101 -2.72 0.59 11.04
C SER A 101 -3.56 0.68 9.77
N ALA A 102 -3.04 0.23 8.63
CA ALA A 102 -3.80 0.20 7.37
C ALA A 102 -4.96 -0.80 7.44
N ASN A 103 -4.73 -2.02 7.93
CA ASN A 103 -5.76 -3.03 8.09
C ASN A 103 -6.88 -2.56 9.07
N THR A 104 -6.50 -1.95 10.18
CA THR A 104 -7.45 -1.37 11.14
C THR A 104 -8.30 -0.27 10.50
N ARG A 105 -7.69 0.61 9.67
CA ARG A 105 -8.42 1.65 8.93
C ARG A 105 -9.45 1.07 7.98
N PHE A 106 -9.13 -0.01 7.28
CA PHE A 106 -10.05 -0.66 6.35
C PHE A 106 -11.23 -1.26 7.09
N HIS A 107 -10.98 -1.97 8.19
CA HIS A 107 -12.05 -2.51 9.02
C HIS A 107 -12.98 -1.41 9.57
N LEU A 108 -12.42 -0.37 10.20
CA LEU A 108 -13.21 0.74 10.73
C LEU A 108 -13.99 1.50 9.63
N MET A 109 -13.43 1.60 8.45
CA MET A 109 -14.10 2.21 7.30
C MET A 109 -15.28 1.34 6.82
N TYR A 110 -15.11 0.01 6.79
CA TYR A 110 -16.18 -0.91 6.40
C TYR A 110 -17.32 -0.96 7.42
N GLU A 111 -16.99 -0.99 8.72
CA GLU A 111 -17.99 -0.87 9.79
C GLU A 111 -18.75 0.47 9.70
N LYS A 112 -18.05 1.57 9.44
CA LYS A 112 -18.69 2.87 9.22
C LYS A 112 -19.63 2.85 8.01
N ALA A 113 -19.30 2.15 6.95
CA ALA A 113 -20.18 2.02 5.78
C ALA A 113 -21.46 1.24 6.10
N LYS A 114 -21.41 0.26 7.01
CA LYS A 114 -22.62 -0.42 7.50
C LYS A 114 -23.55 0.53 8.28
N GLU A 115 -22.98 1.53 8.96
CA GLU A 115 -23.74 2.51 9.72
C GLU A 115 -24.34 3.60 8.84
N ASP A 116 -23.54 4.16 7.90
CA ASP A 116 -23.91 5.34 7.12
C ASP A 116 -24.43 5.03 5.71
N GLY A 117 -24.31 3.78 5.26
CA GLY A 117 -24.80 3.34 3.96
C GLY A 117 -24.14 4.02 2.75
N THR A 118 -22.98 4.65 2.93
CA THR A 118 -22.34 5.46 1.88
C THR A 118 -21.61 4.64 0.82
N PHE A 119 -21.29 3.37 1.10
CA PHE A 119 -20.90 2.39 0.09
C PHE A 119 -21.46 0.99 0.44
N ARG A 120 -21.42 0.10 -0.56
CA ARG A 120 -22.01 -1.23 -0.46
C ARG A 120 -21.31 -2.13 0.56
N THR A 121 -22.09 -2.87 1.34
CA THR A 121 -21.63 -3.84 2.34
C THR A 121 -22.26 -5.22 2.16
N ASP A 122 -22.83 -5.48 0.99
CA ASP A 122 -23.41 -6.77 0.58
C ASP A 122 -22.33 -7.79 0.15
N ILE A 123 -21.08 -7.34 -0.02
CA ILE A 123 -19.91 -8.17 -0.33
C ILE A 123 -19.08 -8.29 0.96
N PRO A 124 -18.59 -9.49 1.32
CA PRO A 124 -17.71 -9.64 2.47
C PRO A 124 -16.50 -8.68 2.44
N GLU A 125 -16.17 -8.10 3.60
CA GLU A 125 -15.14 -7.07 3.74
C GLU A 125 -13.82 -7.42 3.04
N ASP A 126 -13.33 -8.64 3.27
CA ASP A 126 -12.05 -9.10 2.71
C ASP A 126 -12.08 -9.21 1.17
N ILE A 127 -13.22 -9.58 0.59
CA ILE A 127 -13.42 -9.64 -0.86
C ILE A 127 -13.54 -8.21 -1.40
N PHE A 128 -14.34 -7.35 -0.74
CA PHE A 128 -14.52 -5.97 -1.16
C PHE A 128 -13.18 -5.23 -1.27
N PHE A 129 -12.32 -5.30 -0.22
CA PHE A 129 -11.04 -4.63 -0.24
C PHE A 129 -10.03 -5.26 -1.20
N ARG A 130 -10.08 -6.58 -1.42
CA ARG A 130 -9.23 -7.21 -2.45
C ARG A 130 -9.58 -6.75 -3.85
N VAL A 131 -10.86 -6.69 -4.22
CA VAL A 131 -11.27 -6.26 -5.58
C VAL A 131 -11.21 -4.76 -5.80
N THR A 132 -11.08 -3.95 -4.76
CA THR A 132 -11.00 -2.49 -4.85
C THR A 132 -9.60 -1.97 -4.56
N LEU A 133 -9.22 -1.91 -3.28
CA LEU A 133 -7.95 -1.29 -2.86
C LEU A 133 -6.72 -2.07 -3.34
N HIS A 134 -6.74 -3.41 -3.28
CA HIS A 134 -5.61 -4.20 -3.79
C HIS A 134 -5.49 -4.12 -5.31
N SER A 135 -6.61 -4.06 -6.05
CA SER A 135 -6.57 -3.87 -7.51
C SER A 135 -6.00 -2.50 -7.88
N MET A 136 -6.37 -1.45 -7.14
CA MET A 136 -5.81 -0.11 -7.34
C MET A 136 -4.32 -0.07 -7.03
N MET A 137 -3.90 -0.66 -5.90
CA MET A 137 -2.49 -0.76 -5.54
C MET A 137 -1.69 -1.53 -6.59
N ALA A 138 -2.23 -2.66 -7.09
CA ALA A 138 -1.59 -3.46 -8.13
C ALA A 138 -1.42 -2.67 -9.44
N ALA A 139 -2.44 -1.88 -9.83
CA ALA A 139 -2.33 -1.01 -11.00
C ALA A 139 -1.26 0.08 -10.81
N CYS A 140 -1.22 0.72 -9.64
CA CYS A 140 -0.18 1.71 -9.32
C CYS A 140 1.22 1.11 -9.35
N ALA A 141 1.41 -0.08 -8.76
CA ALA A 141 2.69 -0.79 -8.78
C ALA A 141 3.10 -1.19 -10.20
N HIS A 142 2.14 -1.70 -10.98
CA HIS A 142 2.36 -2.07 -12.36
C HIS A 142 2.80 -0.87 -13.20
N TYR A 143 2.11 0.27 -13.12
CA TYR A 143 2.47 1.49 -13.84
C TYR A 143 3.74 2.19 -13.31
N ALA A 144 4.15 1.92 -12.06
CA ALA A 144 5.41 2.41 -11.54
C ALA A 144 6.63 1.62 -12.06
N GLY A 145 6.43 0.38 -12.52
CA GLY A 145 7.46 -0.47 -13.12
C GLY A 145 7.82 -0.03 -14.53
N ASP A 146 9.04 -0.36 -14.97
CA ASP A 146 9.43 -0.19 -16.37
C ASP A 146 8.82 -1.31 -17.21
N PHE A 147 7.86 -0.98 -18.06
CA PHE A 147 7.24 -1.97 -18.93
C PHE A 147 8.11 -2.32 -20.12
N ILE A 148 8.28 -3.63 -20.35
CA ILE A 148 8.86 -4.16 -21.59
C ILE A 148 8.02 -3.75 -22.82
N TRP A 149 6.70 -3.58 -22.61
CA TRP A 149 5.71 -3.27 -23.66
C TRP A 149 5.41 -1.77 -23.79
N GLY A 150 5.83 -0.97 -22.81
CA GLY A 150 5.66 0.48 -22.86
C GLY A 150 6.61 1.11 -23.85
N ALA A 151 6.14 2.13 -24.59
CA ALA A 151 7.06 3.00 -25.30
C ALA A 151 8.09 3.54 -24.28
N LYS A 152 9.36 3.60 -24.68
CA LYS A 152 10.47 4.12 -23.86
C LYS A 152 10.32 5.59 -23.44
N ASP A 153 9.21 6.20 -23.81
CA ASP A 153 8.86 7.56 -23.43
C ASP A 153 8.23 7.54 -22.04
N ASN A 154 8.75 8.39 -21.19
CA ASN A 154 8.39 8.61 -19.80
C ASN A 154 6.87 8.89 -19.66
N LYS A 155 6.03 7.86 -19.82
CA LYS A 155 4.58 8.01 -19.76
C LYS A 155 4.13 8.19 -18.31
N ASP A 156 3.31 9.20 -18.11
CA ASP A 156 2.53 9.38 -16.90
C ASP A 156 1.17 8.69 -17.08
N TYR A 157 0.89 7.69 -16.26
CA TYR A 157 -0.36 6.93 -16.27
C TYR A 157 -1.37 7.44 -15.24
N THR A 158 -1.21 8.69 -14.79
CA THR A 158 -2.12 9.29 -13.79
C THR A 158 -3.57 9.33 -14.30
N ALA A 159 -3.79 9.59 -15.60
CA ALA A 159 -5.14 9.65 -16.17
C ALA A 159 -5.85 8.28 -16.11
N GLU A 160 -5.14 7.20 -16.43
CA GLU A 160 -5.66 5.83 -16.35
C GLU A 160 -5.98 5.43 -14.92
N LEU A 161 -5.13 5.81 -13.97
CA LEU A 161 -5.36 5.56 -12.54
C LEU A 161 -6.57 6.36 -12.01
N ILE A 162 -6.80 7.59 -12.47
CA ILE A 162 -7.98 8.38 -12.14
C ILE A 162 -9.25 7.68 -12.65
N LEU A 163 -9.25 7.22 -13.90
CA LEU A 163 -10.39 6.50 -14.47
C LEU A 163 -10.65 5.18 -13.72
N LEU A 164 -9.60 4.43 -13.39
CA LEU A 164 -9.74 3.23 -12.57
C LEU A 164 -10.33 3.54 -11.19
N LYS A 165 -9.87 4.62 -10.53
CA LYS A 165 -10.47 5.08 -9.28
C LYS A 165 -11.97 5.37 -9.44
N GLU A 166 -12.37 6.07 -10.50
CA GLU A 166 -13.78 6.37 -10.76
C GLU A 166 -14.62 5.09 -10.93
N MET A 167 -14.11 4.10 -11.67
CA MET A 167 -14.76 2.79 -11.81
C MET A 167 -14.92 2.10 -10.45
N ILE A 168 -13.88 2.09 -9.63
CA ILE A 168 -13.89 1.48 -8.28
C ILE A 168 -14.88 2.21 -7.36
N VAL A 169 -14.90 3.54 -7.38
CA VAL A 169 -15.84 4.35 -6.57
C VAL A 169 -17.28 4.11 -7.01
N ASN A 170 -17.55 4.03 -8.31
CA ASN A 170 -18.89 3.72 -8.82
C ASN A 170 -19.31 2.30 -8.41
N PHE A 171 -18.43 1.31 -8.50
CA PHE A 171 -18.69 -0.04 -8.00
C PHE A 171 -18.98 -0.06 -6.49
N ALA A 172 -18.25 0.74 -5.71
CA ALA A 172 -18.44 0.82 -4.28
C ALA A 172 -19.79 1.44 -3.87
N LYS A 173 -20.29 2.39 -4.65
CA LYS A 173 -21.60 3.04 -4.37
C LYS A 173 -22.80 2.16 -4.70
N GLY A 174 -22.66 1.12 -5.50
CA GLY A 174 -23.73 0.23 -5.92
C GLY A 174 -24.42 0.65 -7.21
#